data_e8d711b8e5de79084238ac312a8b31c5
#
_entry.id   e8d711b8e5de79084238ac312a8b31c5
#
_cell.length_a   1.000
_cell.length_b   1.000
_cell.length_c   1.000
_cell.angle_alpha   90.00
_cell.angle_beta   90.00
_cell.angle_gamma   90.00
#
_symmetry.space_group_name_H-M   'P 1'
#
loop_
_entity.id
_entity.type
_entity.pdbx_description
1 polymer ?
#
loop_
_entity_poly.entity_id
_entity_poly.type
_entity_poly.pdbx_seq_one_letter_code
_entity_poly.pdbx_strand_id
1 'polypeptide(L)'
;MNCKIKTVSPLTTYAVRHPVLRQGKPIASCAFPGDEDPTSLHLAAVFNEDVIGVVSVFTNATGVFSDLKQMQLRGMAVLPEAQGSGIGKMLVHAAEIYAKERGTTLLWFNARINAVHFYERLGYQIMGEAFEIEGIGTH
;
A
#
# COMPACT_ATOMS: atom_id res chain seq x y z
N MET A 1 -13.93 -14.15 5.90
CA MET A 1 -13.12 -13.68 7.04
C MET A 1 -13.63 -12.32 7.48
N ASN A 2 -14.03 -12.23 8.75
CA ASN A 2 -14.52 -10.97 9.33
C ASN A 2 -13.35 -10.14 9.83
N CYS A 3 -12.89 -9.18 9.07
CA CYS A 3 -11.83 -8.28 9.51
C CYS A 3 -12.30 -6.83 9.47
N LYS A 4 -11.61 -5.99 10.24
CA LYS A 4 -11.87 -4.55 10.29
C LYS A 4 -10.67 -3.80 9.76
N ILE A 5 -10.92 -2.70 9.05
CA ILE A 5 -9.86 -1.80 8.61
C ILE A 5 -9.72 -0.70 9.64
N LYS A 6 -8.50 -0.53 10.15
CA LYS A 6 -8.20 0.47 11.19
C LYS A 6 -7.02 1.34 10.77
N THR A 7 -7.05 2.59 11.21
CA THR A 7 -5.88 3.48 11.12
C THR A 7 -4.90 3.07 12.22
N VAL A 8 -3.62 2.91 11.86
CA VAL A 8 -2.59 2.45 12.79
C VAL A 8 -1.33 3.30 12.66
N SER A 9 -0.41 3.13 13.62
CA SER A 9 0.90 3.77 13.55
C SER A 9 1.78 3.10 12.49
N PRO A 10 2.82 3.79 11.98
CA PRO A 10 3.76 3.16 11.03
C PRO A 10 4.39 1.88 11.56
N LEU A 11 4.76 1.85 12.84
CA LEU A 11 5.37 0.66 13.46
C LEU A 11 4.45 -0.56 13.41
N THR A 12 3.14 -0.36 13.54
CA THR A 12 2.16 -1.44 13.48
C THR A 12 2.18 -2.15 12.13
N THR A 13 2.52 -1.42 11.04
CA THR A 13 2.59 -2.01 9.70
C THR A 13 3.72 -3.02 9.54
N TYR A 14 4.74 -2.96 10.38
CA TYR A 14 5.92 -3.82 10.26
C TYR A 14 5.57 -5.31 10.43
N ALA A 15 4.54 -5.63 11.19
CA ALA A 15 4.09 -7.01 11.36
C ALA A 15 3.76 -7.70 10.03
N VAL A 16 3.35 -6.93 9.02
CA VAL A 16 3.05 -7.43 7.67
C VAL A 16 4.10 -6.99 6.66
N ARG A 17 4.59 -5.74 6.73
CA ARG A 17 5.65 -5.27 5.83
C ARG A 17 6.88 -6.18 5.87
N HIS A 18 7.30 -6.57 7.06
CA HIS A 18 8.53 -7.35 7.21
C HIS A 18 8.43 -8.73 6.53
N PRO A 19 7.49 -9.60 6.91
CA PRO A 19 7.43 -10.93 6.31
C PRO A 19 7.05 -10.94 4.83
N VAL A 20 6.29 -9.96 4.35
CA VAL A 20 5.77 -9.95 2.97
C VAL A 20 6.67 -9.16 2.02
N LEU A 21 7.10 -7.97 2.43
CA LEU A 21 7.82 -7.05 1.54
C LEU A 21 9.33 -7.01 1.79
N ARG A 22 9.77 -7.38 2.99
CA ARG A 22 11.17 -7.24 3.43
C ARG A 22 11.69 -8.52 4.09
N GLN A 23 11.16 -9.67 3.68
CA GLN A 23 11.57 -10.97 4.23
C GLN A 23 13.09 -11.15 4.09
N GLY A 24 13.74 -11.55 5.17
CA GLY A 24 15.18 -11.75 5.20
C GLY A 24 16.02 -10.48 5.28
N LYS A 25 15.38 -9.31 5.33
CA LYS A 25 16.05 -8.02 5.45
C LYS A 25 15.93 -7.48 6.87
N PRO A 26 16.79 -6.52 7.29
CA PRO A 26 16.68 -5.93 8.62
C PRO A 26 15.29 -5.29 8.83
N ILE A 27 14.81 -5.33 10.08
CA ILE A 27 13.52 -4.71 10.43
C ILE A 27 13.49 -3.22 10.10
N ALA A 28 14.65 -2.55 10.19
CA ALA A 28 14.74 -1.13 9.84
C ALA A 28 14.38 -0.83 8.39
N SER A 29 14.48 -1.82 7.49
CA SER A 29 14.10 -1.66 6.09
C SER A 29 12.59 -1.54 5.88
N CYS A 30 11.80 -1.80 6.93
CA CYS A 30 10.34 -1.63 6.90
C CYS A 30 9.93 -0.16 7.05
N ALA A 31 10.83 0.72 7.47
CA ALA A 31 10.55 2.15 7.54
C ALA A 31 10.62 2.75 6.13
N PHE A 32 9.53 3.40 5.71
CA PHE A 32 9.47 4.07 4.41
C PHE A 32 9.61 5.58 4.60
N PRO A 33 10.27 6.28 3.65
CA PRO A 33 10.27 7.74 3.67
C PRO A 33 8.84 8.28 3.70
N GLY A 34 8.55 9.19 4.60
CA GLY A 34 7.22 9.77 4.75
C GLY A 34 6.32 9.06 5.76
N ASP A 35 6.74 7.92 6.33
CA ASP A 35 5.93 7.20 7.32
C ASP A 35 5.47 8.08 8.48
N GLU A 36 6.33 8.96 8.96
CA GLU A 36 6.05 9.83 10.11
C GLU A 36 5.42 11.16 9.72
N ASP A 37 5.19 11.42 8.44
CA ASP A 37 4.57 12.66 8.00
C ASP A 37 3.11 12.71 8.50
N PRO A 38 2.67 13.85 9.09
CA PRO A 38 1.29 13.96 9.61
C PRO A 38 0.20 13.76 8.56
N THR A 39 0.51 13.96 7.27
CA THR A 39 -0.45 13.75 6.18
C THR A 39 -0.48 12.31 5.68
N SER A 40 0.45 11.47 6.13
CA SER A 40 0.47 10.06 5.77
C SER A 40 -0.56 9.28 6.56
N LEU A 41 -1.17 8.28 5.92
CA LEU A 41 -2.13 7.39 6.56
C LEU A 41 -1.64 5.95 6.45
N HIS A 42 -1.73 5.21 7.54
CA HIS A 42 -1.44 3.79 7.56
C HIS A 42 -2.70 3.04 7.97
N LEU A 43 -3.11 2.08 7.14
CA LEU A 43 -4.29 1.26 7.36
C LEU A 43 -3.89 -0.19 7.59
N ALA A 44 -4.58 -0.85 8.50
CA ALA A 44 -4.40 -2.26 8.77
C ALA A 44 -5.73 -3.00 8.71
N ALA A 45 -5.72 -4.19 8.13
CA ALA A 45 -6.81 -5.14 8.26
C ALA A 45 -6.53 -5.99 9.50
N VAL A 46 -7.46 -5.99 10.45
CA VAL A 46 -7.30 -6.65 11.74
C VAL A 46 -8.35 -7.74 11.88
N PHE A 47 -7.90 -8.95 12.20
CA PHE A 47 -8.76 -10.11 12.44
C PHE A 47 -8.34 -10.75 13.77
N ASN A 48 -9.29 -10.90 14.71
CA ASN A 48 -9.00 -11.42 16.05
C ASN A 48 -7.79 -10.75 16.70
N GLU A 49 -7.71 -9.42 16.61
CA GLU A 49 -6.63 -8.59 17.15
C GLU A 49 -5.29 -8.72 16.42
N ASP A 50 -5.20 -9.58 15.41
CA ASP A 50 -3.98 -9.73 14.61
C ASP A 50 -4.03 -8.85 13.36
N VAL A 51 -2.92 -8.18 13.08
CA VAL A 51 -2.74 -7.42 11.83
C VAL A 51 -2.40 -8.42 10.72
N ILE A 52 -3.26 -8.52 9.73
CA ILE A 52 -3.12 -9.50 8.64
C ILE A 52 -2.88 -8.86 7.27
N GLY A 53 -3.07 -7.57 7.15
CA GLY A 53 -2.81 -6.82 5.93
C GLY A 53 -2.61 -5.36 6.23
N VAL A 54 -1.88 -4.66 5.36
CA VAL A 54 -1.56 -3.24 5.53
C VAL A 54 -1.48 -2.53 4.19
N VAL A 55 -1.72 -1.22 4.20
CA VAL A 55 -1.45 -0.32 3.09
C VAL A 55 -1.22 1.07 3.65
N SER A 56 -0.41 1.86 2.95
CA SER A 56 -0.14 3.24 3.36
C SER A 56 -0.43 4.20 2.21
N VAL A 57 -0.82 5.42 2.56
CA VAL A 57 -1.13 6.49 1.61
C VAL A 57 -0.28 7.70 1.99
N PHE A 58 0.47 8.20 1.01
CA PHE A 58 1.39 9.33 1.20
C PHE A 58 1.03 10.48 0.28
N THR A 59 1.28 11.70 0.73
CA THR A 59 1.14 12.89 -0.11
C THR A 59 2.40 13.04 -0.94
N ASN A 60 2.45 12.35 -2.08
CA ASN A 60 3.56 12.39 -3.03
C ASN A 60 3.01 12.52 -4.44
N ALA A 61 3.73 13.29 -5.27
CA ALA A 61 3.35 13.48 -6.67
C ALA A 61 4.27 12.66 -7.58
N THR A 62 3.68 12.05 -8.63
CA THR A 62 4.45 11.49 -9.72
C THR A 62 4.79 12.59 -10.72
N GLY A 63 5.97 12.52 -11.35
CA GLY A 63 6.37 13.49 -12.38
C GLY A 63 5.59 13.41 -13.69
N VAL A 64 4.74 12.40 -13.85
CA VAL A 64 3.96 12.19 -15.09
C VAL A 64 2.81 13.21 -15.20
N PHE A 65 2.24 13.62 -14.08
CA PHE A 65 1.14 14.59 -14.04
C PHE A 65 1.51 15.74 -13.10
N SER A 66 1.37 16.98 -13.56
CA SER A 66 1.83 18.14 -12.79
C SER A 66 0.73 18.94 -12.10
N ASP A 67 -0.49 18.94 -12.62
CA ASP A 67 -1.57 19.84 -12.17
C ASP A 67 -2.64 19.14 -11.32
N LEU A 68 -2.41 17.89 -10.92
CA LEU A 68 -3.38 17.13 -10.16
C LEU A 68 -3.00 17.09 -8.68
N LYS A 69 -4.02 17.08 -7.82
CA LYS A 69 -3.82 16.80 -6.40
C LYS A 69 -3.60 15.30 -6.25
N GLN A 70 -2.41 14.90 -5.82
CA GLN A 70 -1.97 13.51 -5.90
C GLN A 70 -1.68 12.91 -4.53
N MET A 71 -1.97 11.60 -4.40
CA MET A 71 -1.49 10.78 -3.30
C MET A 71 -0.92 9.48 -3.85
N GLN A 72 0.07 8.95 -3.16
CA GLN A 72 0.73 7.69 -3.52
C GLN A 72 0.33 6.59 -2.54
N LEU A 73 -0.11 5.47 -3.09
CA LEU A 73 -0.35 4.25 -2.32
C LEU A 73 0.93 3.44 -2.29
N ARG A 74 1.36 2.99 -1.10
CA ARG A 74 2.58 2.19 -0.94
C ARG A 74 2.40 1.13 0.14
N GLY A 75 3.27 0.12 0.10
CA GLY A 75 3.36 -0.86 1.16
C GLY A 75 2.14 -1.74 1.30
N MET A 76 1.41 -1.96 0.21
CA MET A 76 0.29 -2.88 0.19
C MET A 76 0.80 -4.30 0.38
N ALA A 77 0.36 -4.95 1.44
CA ALA A 77 0.79 -6.31 1.74
C ALA A 77 -0.26 -7.05 2.56
N VAL A 78 -0.44 -8.33 2.27
CA VAL A 78 -1.34 -9.23 3.01
C VAL A 78 -0.55 -10.47 3.37
N LEU A 79 -0.66 -10.93 4.63
CA LEU A 79 0.01 -12.15 5.06
C LEU A 79 -0.41 -13.33 4.19
N PRO A 80 0.51 -14.26 3.86
CA PRO A 80 0.20 -15.38 2.96
C PRO A 80 -1.04 -16.17 3.35
N GLU A 81 -1.24 -16.44 4.65
CA GLU A 81 -2.39 -17.19 5.15
C GLU A 81 -3.72 -16.45 4.98
N ALA A 82 -3.69 -15.14 4.74
CA ALA A 82 -4.89 -14.31 4.56
C ALA A 82 -5.13 -13.92 3.10
N GLN A 83 -4.22 -14.26 2.19
CA GLN A 83 -4.36 -13.95 0.77
C GLN A 83 -5.53 -14.73 0.16
N GLY A 84 -6.17 -14.15 -0.86
CA GLY A 84 -7.31 -14.77 -1.52
C GLY A 84 -8.65 -14.56 -0.82
N SER A 85 -8.68 -13.81 0.29
CA SER A 85 -9.90 -13.55 1.08
C SER A 85 -10.52 -12.17 0.82
N GLY A 86 -10.01 -11.42 -0.15
CA GLY A 86 -10.50 -10.07 -0.45
C GLY A 86 -9.93 -8.97 0.44
N ILE A 87 -8.95 -9.28 1.29
CA ILE A 87 -8.34 -8.32 2.22
C ILE A 87 -7.66 -7.17 1.46
N GLY A 88 -6.90 -7.50 0.42
CA GLY A 88 -6.21 -6.50 -0.40
C GLY A 88 -7.19 -5.52 -1.04
N LYS A 89 -8.29 -6.02 -1.56
CA LYS A 89 -9.36 -5.20 -2.15
C LYS A 89 -9.97 -4.27 -1.10
N MET A 90 -10.20 -4.75 0.12
CA MET A 90 -10.72 -3.94 1.22
C MET A 90 -9.77 -2.81 1.58
N LEU A 91 -8.48 -3.11 1.65
CA LEU A 91 -7.45 -2.11 1.98
C LEU A 91 -7.36 -1.03 0.90
N VAL A 92 -7.31 -1.42 -0.37
CA VAL A 92 -7.26 -0.46 -1.48
C VAL A 92 -8.51 0.42 -1.48
N HIS A 93 -9.67 -0.18 -1.29
CA HIS A 93 -10.93 0.56 -1.25
C HIS A 93 -10.96 1.59 -0.12
N ALA A 94 -10.51 1.22 1.07
CA ALA A 94 -10.42 2.14 2.20
C ALA A 94 -9.43 3.28 1.92
N ALA A 95 -8.30 2.98 1.26
CA ALA A 95 -7.33 4.00 0.87
C ALA A 95 -7.92 4.98 -0.16
N GLU A 96 -8.70 4.47 -1.11
CA GLU A 96 -9.38 5.30 -2.11
C GLU A 96 -10.38 6.25 -1.47
N ILE A 97 -11.16 5.78 -0.51
CA ILE A 97 -12.12 6.60 0.23
C ILE A 97 -11.40 7.72 0.97
N TYR A 98 -10.31 7.38 1.67
CA TYR A 98 -9.50 8.37 2.38
C TYR A 98 -8.95 9.45 1.43
N ALA A 99 -8.37 9.02 0.31
CA ALA A 99 -7.81 9.94 -0.67
C ALA A 99 -8.90 10.86 -1.25
N LYS A 100 -10.06 10.30 -1.57
CA LYS A 100 -11.19 11.06 -2.11
C LYS A 100 -11.69 12.11 -1.12
N GLU A 101 -11.80 11.77 0.16
CA GLU A 101 -12.22 12.69 1.21
C GLU A 101 -11.25 13.87 1.36
N ARG A 102 -9.98 13.67 0.99
CA ARG A 102 -8.95 14.72 1.00
C ARG A 102 -8.89 15.51 -0.28
N GLY A 103 -9.83 15.31 -1.21
CA GLY A 103 -9.89 16.01 -2.48
C GLY A 103 -8.86 15.56 -3.50
N THR A 104 -8.29 14.37 -3.32
CA THR A 104 -7.30 13.79 -4.24
C THR A 104 -7.95 13.49 -5.59
N THR A 105 -7.31 13.91 -6.68
CA THR A 105 -7.77 13.66 -8.04
C THR A 105 -6.99 12.56 -8.74
N LEU A 106 -5.83 12.18 -8.20
CA LEU A 106 -5.01 11.09 -8.73
C LEU A 106 -4.43 10.28 -7.59
N LEU A 107 -4.71 8.99 -7.59
CA LEU A 107 -4.06 8.01 -6.71
C LEU A 107 -3.16 7.13 -7.58
N TRP A 108 -1.88 7.08 -7.25
CA TRP A 108 -0.90 6.36 -8.05
C TRP A 108 0.00 5.50 -7.17
N PHE A 109 0.69 4.54 -7.79
CA PHE A 109 1.63 3.68 -7.09
C PHE A 109 2.54 2.96 -8.08
N ASN A 110 3.63 2.41 -7.56
CA ASN A 110 4.50 1.52 -8.29
C ASN A 110 4.17 0.09 -7.88
N ALA A 111 3.55 -0.68 -8.75
CA ALA A 111 3.18 -2.06 -8.45
C ALA A 111 4.28 -3.03 -8.86
N ARG A 112 4.56 -4.05 -8.04
CA ARG A 112 5.40 -5.16 -8.48
C ARG A 112 4.76 -5.80 -9.70
N ILE A 113 5.58 -6.27 -10.64
CA ILE A 113 5.09 -6.80 -11.91
C ILE A 113 4.08 -7.94 -11.70
N ASN A 114 4.27 -8.77 -10.69
CA ASN A 114 3.36 -9.88 -10.39
C ASN A 114 2.04 -9.44 -9.73
N ALA A 115 1.90 -8.19 -9.34
CA ALA A 115 0.69 -7.63 -8.75
C ALA A 115 -0.14 -6.79 -9.73
N VAL A 116 0.37 -6.55 -10.95
CA VAL A 116 -0.29 -5.66 -11.93
C VAL A 116 -1.71 -6.11 -12.24
N HIS A 117 -1.94 -7.39 -12.46
CA HIS A 117 -3.28 -7.90 -12.77
C HIS A 117 -4.28 -7.68 -11.64
N PHE A 118 -3.84 -7.79 -10.40
CA PHE A 118 -4.68 -7.49 -9.25
C PHE A 118 -5.21 -6.05 -9.31
N TYR A 119 -4.30 -5.10 -9.55
CA TYR A 119 -4.68 -3.68 -9.61
C TYR A 119 -5.48 -3.35 -10.86
N GLU A 120 -5.19 -3.96 -12.00
CA GLU A 120 -5.98 -3.76 -13.21
C GLU A 120 -7.44 -4.17 -13.02
N ARG A 121 -7.67 -5.27 -12.32
CA ARG A 121 -9.03 -5.71 -12.01
C ARG A 121 -9.79 -4.74 -11.11
N LEU A 122 -9.08 -3.89 -10.36
CA LEU A 122 -9.68 -2.84 -9.54
C LEU A 122 -9.86 -1.53 -10.30
N GLY A 123 -9.52 -1.49 -11.59
CA GLY A 123 -9.73 -0.32 -12.44
C GLY A 123 -8.51 0.58 -12.63
N TYR A 124 -7.34 0.16 -12.14
CA TYR A 124 -6.10 0.94 -12.33
C TYR A 124 -5.51 0.70 -13.71
N GLN A 125 -4.88 1.74 -14.24
CA GLN A 125 -4.22 1.70 -15.55
C GLN A 125 -2.71 1.76 -15.40
N ILE A 126 -2.01 1.02 -16.26
CA ILE A 126 -0.56 1.04 -16.30
C ILE A 126 -0.11 2.33 -16.98
N MET A 127 0.82 3.05 -16.32
CA MET A 127 1.45 4.24 -16.86
C MET A 127 2.96 4.09 -16.70
N GLY A 128 3.70 4.15 -17.80
CA GLY A 128 5.14 4.01 -17.79
C GLY A 128 5.60 2.57 -18.00
N GLU A 129 6.92 2.37 -17.95
CA GLU A 129 7.57 1.09 -18.22
C GLU A 129 7.96 0.38 -16.91
N ALA A 130 8.13 -0.93 -17.00
CA ALA A 130 8.64 -1.71 -15.89
C ALA A 130 10.09 -1.31 -15.56
N PHE A 131 10.43 -1.31 -14.28
CA PHE A 131 11.78 -1.04 -13.80
C PHE A 131 12.09 -1.93 -12.61
N GLU A 132 13.37 -2.10 -12.33
CA GLU A 132 13.78 -2.89 -11.17
C GLU A 132 14.19 -2.01 -9.99
N ILE A 133 13.77 -2.43 -8.81
CA ILE A 133 14.27 -1.87 -7.57
C ILE A 133 15.23 -2.90 -7.00
N GLU A 134 16.50 -2.53 -6.89
CA GLU A 134 17.56 -3.46 -6.46
C GLU A 134 17.18 -4.14 -5.13
N GLY A 135 17.24 -5.46 -5.12
CA GLY A 135 16.92 -6.27 -3.96
C GLY A 135 15.44 -6.38 -3.63
N ILE A 136 14.55 -5.80 -4.43
CA ILE A 136 13.10 -5.81 -4.17
C ILE A 136 12.31 -6.49 -5.29
N GLY A 137 12.67 -6.22 -6.54
CA GLY A 137 12.00 -6.83 -7.68
C GLY A 137 11.60 -5.83 -8.76
N THR A 138 10.91 -6.33 -9.78
CA THR A 138 10.45 -5.53 -10.92
C THR A 138 9.10 -4.88 -10.62
N HIS A 139 8.96 -3.63 -11.02
CA HIS A 139 7.76 -2.80 -10.81
C HIS A 139 7.24 -2.19 -12.09
#